data_19c86c029fb3cebba93924c341b7b8af
#
_entry.id   19c86c029fb3cebba93924c341b7b8af
#
_cell.length_a   1.000
_cell.length_b   1.000
_cell.length_c   1.000
_cell.angle_alpha   90.00
_cell.angle_beta   90.00
_cell.angle_gamma   90.00
#
_symmetry.space_group_name_H-M   'P 1'
#
loop_
_entity.id
_entity.type
_entity.pdbx_description
1 polymer ?
#
loop_
_entity_poly.entity_id
_entity_poly.type
_entity_poly.pdbx_seq_one_letter_code
_entity_poly.pdbx_strand_id
1 'polypeptide(L)'
;DVEFDVTIEIPKGHRNKYEVDHATGRIRLDRMLFTSMAYPGDYGYIEDTLGEDGDPLDAVILLDEPTFPGCVVRARAIGVFQMTDEAGGDDKILCIPAGDPRQAHITELDQVNKFETAAIGHFFNTYKDLEPGKSVDSSRWFGRVVAERVIIEAIERAKTAGHTTARWRPTDSH
;
A
#
# COMPACT_ATOMS: atom_id res chain seq x y z
N ASP A 1 5.82 -18.46 4.90
CA ASP A 1 5.14 -17.25 4.46
C ASP A 1 5.50 -16.07 5.35
N VAL A 2 5.67 -14.91 4.74
CA VAL A 2 5.93 -13.66 5.47
C VAL A 2 4.60 -13.04 5.83
N GLU A 3 4.34 -12.90 7.12
CA GLU A 3 3.15 -12.22 7.64
C GLU A 3 3.55 -10.92 8.35
N PHE A 4 2.68 -9.94 8.29
CA PHE A 4 2.96 -8.62 8.83
C PHE A 4 1.66 -7.88 9.13
N ASP A 5 1.76 -6.83 9.93
CA ASP A 5 0.64 -5.95 10.22
C ASP A 5 0.60 -4.79 9.24
N VAL A 6 -0.59 -4.51 8.73
CA VAL A 6 -0.86 -3.34 7.88
C VAL A 6 -1.81 -2.42 8.61
N THR A 7 -1.45 -1.16 8.74
CA THR A 7 -2.37 -0.13 9.23
C THR A 7 -3.10 0.46 8.04
N ILE A 8 -4.41 0.32 8.04
CA ILE A 8 -5.26 0.86 6.98
C ILE A 8 -5.42 2.36 7.17
N GLU A 9 -5.16 3.11 6.12
CA GLU A 9 -5.40 4.55 6.10
C GLU A 9 -6.65 4.89 5.30
N ILE A 10 -6.88 4.20 4.18
CA ILE A 10 -7.98 4.49 3.26
C ILE A 10 -8.72 3.20 2.93
N PRO A 11 -9.96 3.03 3.40
CA PRO A 11 -10.75 1.86 3.06
C PRO A 11 -11.15 1.84 1.58
N LYS A 12 -11.40 0.65 1.06
CA LYS A 12 -11.91 0.45 -0.31
C LYS A 12 -13.16 1.31 -0.55
N GLY A 13 -13.23 1.93 -1.71
CA GLY A 13 -14.39 2.70 -2.15
C GLY A 13 -14.36 4.17 -1.73
N HIS A 14 -13.33 4.61 -1.01
CA HIS A 14 -13.20 6.01 -0.60
C HIS A 14 -12.38 6.81 -1.60
N ARG A 15 -12.70 8.10 -1.71
CA ARG A 15 -11.92 9.09 -2.45
C ARG A 15 -11.17 10.05 -1.53
N ASN A 16 -11.48 10.05 -0.25
CA ASN A 16 -10.73 10.82 0.73
C ASN A 16 -9.41 10.11 1.00
N LYS A 17 -8.31 10.84 0.82
CA LYS A 17 -6.99 10.33 1.16
C LYS A 17 -6.67 10.72 2.59
N TYR A 18 -6.67 9.72 3.47
CA TYR A 18 -6.31 9.89 4.88
C TYR A 18 -4.87 9.46 5.11
N GLU A 19 -4.21 10.10 6.07
CA GLU A 19 -2.85 9.76 6.48
C GLU A 19 -2.77 9.70 8.00
N VAL A 20 -2.04 8.72 8.52
CA VAL A 20 -1.73 8.63 9.94
C VAL A 20 -0.59 9.58 10.25
N ASP A 21 -0.82 10.46 11.22
CA ASP A 21 0.22 11.29 11.81
C ASP A 21 0.91 10.48 12.90
N HIS A 22 2.09 9.95 12.60
CA HIS A 22 2.79 9.03 13.49
C HIS A 22 3.30 9.70 14.77
N ALA A 23 3.42 11.02 14.81
CA ALA A 23 3.81 11.75 16.01
C ALA A 23 2.68 11.82 17.03
N THR A 24 1.43 11.92 16.57
CA THR A 24 0.26 12.11 17.44
C THR A 24 -0.70 10.92 17.44
N GLY A 25 -0.57 10.00 16.48
CA GLY A 25 -1.50 8.88 16.27
C GLY A 25 -2.83 9.30 15.64
N ARG A 26 -2.97 10.56 15.27
CA ARG A 26 -4.22 11.09 14.69
C ARG A 26 -4.26 10.79 13.20
N ILE A 27 -5.48 10.63 12.69
CA ILE A 27 -5.73 10.41 11.27
C ILE A 27 -6.15 11.74 10.66
N ARG A 28 -5.41 12.17 9.63
CA ARG A 28 -5.65 13.46 8.96
C ARG A 28 -6.21 13.23 7.57
N LEU A 29 -7.12 14.11 7.16
CA LEU A 29 -7.51 14.19 5.76
C LEU A 29 -6.44 14.99 5.01
N ASP A 30 -5.69 14.31 4.14
CA ASP A 30 -4.74 14.96 3.25
C ASP A 30 -5.50 15.73 2.17
N ARG A 31 -6.33 15.02 1.41
CA ARG A 31 -7.18 15.61 0.38
C ARG A 31 -8.22 14.61 -0.11
N MET A 32 -9.27 15.09 -0.74
CA MET A 32 -10.11 14.26 -1.60
C MET A 32 -9.41 14.14 -2.95
N LEU A 33 -9.37 12.95 -3.51
CA LEU A 33 -8.76 12.73 -4.82
C LEU A 33 -9.41 13.62 -5.89
N PHE A 34 -8.60 14.07 -6.84
CA PHE A 34 -9.05 14.92 -7.94
C PHE A 34 -9.62 14.10 -9.11
N THR A 35 -10.10 12.89 -8.83
CA THR A 35 -10.68 11.97 -9.80
C THR A 35 -12.00 11.43 -9.27
N SER A 36 -12.83 10.90 -10.18
CA SER A 36 -14.06 10.20 -9.80
C SER A 36 -13.81 8.76 -9.33
N MET A 37 -12.59 8.24 -9.50
CA MET A 37 -12.23 6.89 -9.05
C MET A 37 -12.10 6.83 -7.54
N ALA A 38 -12.33 5.64 -6.98
CA ALA A 38 -12.14 5.37 -5.57
C ALA A 38 -11.02 4.33 -5.38
N TYR A 39 -10.46 4.24 -4.18
CA TYR A 39 -9.44 3.26 -3.87
C TYR A 39 -9.99 1.84 -4.11
N PRO A 40 -9.24 0.99 -4.84
CA PRO A 40 -9.74 -0.32 -5.27
C PRO A 40 -9.61 -1.41 -4.21
N GLY A 41 -8.99 -1.13 -3.08
CA GLY A 41 -8.82 -2.04 -1.95
C GLY A 41 -8.48 -1.23 -0.72
N ASP A 42 -8.48 -1.88 0.43
CA ASP A 42 -8.05 -1.24 1.67
C ASP A 42 -6.56 -0.93 1.58
N TYR A 43 -6.23 0.33 1.70
CA TYR A 43 -4.90 0.87 1.42
C TYR A 43 -4.27 1.44 2.68
N GLY A 44 -3.01 1.13 2.90
CA GLY A 44 -2.28 1.66 4.04
C GLY A 44 -0.80 1.35 3.95
N TYR A 45 -0.16 1.13 5.08
CA TYR A 45 1.27 0.87 5.12
C TYR A 45 1.60 -0.33 6.01
N ILE A 46 2.71 -0.99 5.67
CA ILE A 46 3.24 -2.10 6.46
C ILE A 46 4.07 -1.52 7.60
N GLU A 47 3.72 -1.89 8.82
CA GLU A 47 4.41 -1.42 10.02
C GLU A 47 5.87 -1.88 10.05
N ASP A 48 6.73 -1.06 10.64
CA ASP A 48 8.16 -1.35 10.83
C ASP A 48 8.92 -1.62 9.53
N THR A 49 8.52 -0.94 8.46
CA THR A 49 9.20 -0.96 7.17
C THR A 49 9.65 0.43 6.77
N LEU A 50 10.67 0.49 5.91
CA LEU A 50 11.15 1.71 5.30
C LEU A 50 11.43 1.45 3.82
N GLY A 51 10.71 2.14 2.95
CA GLY A 51 10.95 2.09 1.51
C GLY A 51 12.18 2.92 1.13
N GLU A 52 12.61 2.78 -0.11
CA GLU A 52 13.76 3.54 -0.64
C GLU A 52 13.49 5.04 -0.68
N ASP A 53 12.22 5.44 -0.76
CA ASP A 53 11.78 6.84 -0.75
C ASP A 53 11.75 7.46 0.66
N GLY A 54 12.03 6.68 1.71
CA GLY A 54 12.02 7.16 3.09
C GLY A 54 10.69 7.01 3.81
N ASP A 55 9.65 6.53 3.13
CA ASP A 55 8.33 6.29 3.71
C ASP A 55 8.15 4.81 4.05
N PRO A 56 7.23 4.46 4.96
CA PRO A 56 6.83 3.07 5.13
C PRO A 56 6.31 2.47 3.82
N LEU A 57 6.44 1.17 3.67
CA LEU A 57 6.03 0.47 2.46
C LEU A 57 4.50 0.43 2.36
N ASP A 58 3.96 0.84 1.22
CA ASP A 58 2.52 0.85 0.97
C ASP A 58 1.97 -0.54 0.67
N ALA A 59 0.74 -0.78 1.07
CA ALA A 59 0.04 -2.04 0.84
C ALA A 59 -1.42 -1.84 0.48
N VAL A 60 -1.92 -2.74 -0.36
CA VAL A 60 -3.35 -2.86 -0.70
C VAL A 60 -3.80 -4.24 -0.23
N ILE A 61 -4.86 -4.31 0.56
CA ILE A 61 -5.41 -5.57 1.04
C ILE A 61 -6.75 -5.84 0.37
N LEU A 62 -6.88 -7.04 -0.18
CA LEU A 62 -8.12 -7.50 -0.79
C LEU A 62 -9.04 -8.09 0.28
N LEU A 63 -10.06 -7.34 0.65
CA LEU A 63 -11.06 -7.72 1.64
C LEU A 63 -12.44 -7.68 0.99
N ASP A 64 -13.33 -8.60 1.39
CA ASP A 64 -14.72 -8.60 0.91
C ASP A 64 -15.47 -7.37 1.42
N GLU A 65 -15.17 -6.95 2.64
CA GLU A 65 -15.81 -5.80 3.26
C GLU A 65 -14.73 -4.79 3.69
N PRO A 66 -14.91 -3.50 3.38
CA PRO A 66 -13.92 -2.48 3.79
C PRO A 66 -13.84 -2.36 5.30
N THR A 67 -12.65 -2.07 5.79
CA THR A 67 -12.41 -1.77 7.20
C THR A 67 -12.60 -0.27 7.46
N PHE A 68 -11.82 0.30 8.36
CA PHE A 68 -11.92 1.70 8.73
C PHE A 68 -10.51 2.29 8.92
N PRO A 69 -10.34 3.61 8.80
CA PRO A 69 -9.02 4.23 9.00
C PRO A 69 -8.48 3.96 10.40
N GLY A 70 -7.26 3.45 10.45
CA GLY A 70 -6.59 3.06 11.69
C GLY A 70 -6.68 1.58 12.03
N CYS A 71 -7.50 0.81 11.30
CA CYS A 71 -7.62 -0.63 11.52
C CYS A 71 -6.29 -1.33 11.17
N VAL A 72 -5.86 -2.25 12.04
CA VAL A 72 -4.68 -3.08 11.79
C VAL A 72 -5.14 -4.44 11.30
N VAL A 73 -4.62 -4.86 10.15
CA VAL A 73 -4.95 -6.15 9.54
C VAL A 73 -3.68 -6.98 9.42
N ARG A 74 -3.72 -8.21 9.95
CA ARG A 74 -2.63 -9.18 9.73
C ARG A 74 -2.73 -9.71 8.31
N ALA A 75 -1.67 -9.56 7.53
CA ALA A 75 -1.68 -9.80 6.10
C ALA A 75 -0.49 -10.62 5.64
N ARG A 76 -0.57 -11.15 4.45
CA ARG A 76 0.54 -11.77 3.72
C ARG A 76 0.54 -11.29 2.28
N ALA A 77 1.74 -11.21 1.69
CA ALA A 77 1.90 -10.70 0.34
C ALA A 77 1.61 -11.78 -0.70
N ILE A 78 1.02 -11.38 -1.83
CA ILE A 78 0.84 -12.24 -3.00
C ILE A 78 1.43 -11.62 -4.26
N GLY A 79 1.77 -10.35 -4.25
CA GLY A 79 2.38 -9.66 -5.37
C GLY A 79 2.76 -8.23 -5.03
N VAL A 80 3.37 -7.56 -5.99
CA VAL A 80 3.75 -6.16 -5.86
C VAL A 80 3.58 -5.43 -7.18
N PHE A 81 2.97 -4.25 -7.11
CA PHE A 81 2.89 -3.32 -8.21
C PHE A 81 4.02 -2.31 -8.05
N GLN A 82 5.06 -2.44 -8.86
CA GLN A 82 6.20 -1.53 -8.85
C GLN A 82 5.95 -0.42 -9.86
N MET A 83 6.02 0.81 -9.38
CA MET A 83 5.83 1.97 -10.23
C MET A 83 6.92 3.00 -9.96
N THR A 84 7.18 3.83 -10.96
CA THR A 84 8.07 4.97 -10.85
C THR A 84 7.25 6.22 -11.14
N ASP A 85 7.24 7.16 -10.22
CA ASP A 85 6.52 8.42 -10.34
C ASP A 85 7.51 9.60 -10.30
N GLU A 86 6.99 10.82 -10.14
CA GLU A 86 7.80 12.04 -10.08
C GLU A 86 8.79 12.05 -8.90
N ALA A 87 8.52 11.28 -7.87
CA ALA A 87 9.38 11.17 -6.67
C ALA A 87 10.33 9.98 -6.73
N GLY A 88 10.26 9.12 -7.76
CA GLY A 88 11.07 7.92 -7.92
C GLY A 88 10.28 6.64 -7.75
N GLY A 89 10.92 5.58 -7.24
CA GLY A 89 10.30 4.27 -7.05
C GLY A 89 9.24 4.29 -5.95
N ASP A 90 8.11 3.64 -6.22
CA ASP A 90 6.97 3.57 -5.29
C ASP A 90 6.30 2.21 -5.46
N ASP A 91 6.52 1.32 -4.50
CA ASP A 91 6.02 -0.05 -4.53
C ASP A 91 4.72 -0.16 -3.75
N LYS A 92 3.74 -0.88 -4.33
CA LYS A 92 2.47 -1.19 -3.69
C LYS A 92 2.37 -2.70 -3.51
N ILE A 93 2.45 -3.18 -2.28
CA ILE A 93 2.35 -4.61 -1.98
C ILE A 93 0.88 -5.01 -2.03
N LEU A 94 0.56 -6.03 -2.84
CA LEU A 94 -0.78 -6.61 -2.87
C LEU A 94 -0.85 -7.73 -1.85
N CYS A 95 -1.82 -7.63 -0.94
CA CYS A 95 -1.94 -8.50 0.21
C CYS A 95 -3.33 -9.12 0.32
N ILE A 96 -3.39 -10.22 1.05
CA ILE A 96 -4.64 -10.80 1.54
C ILE A 96 -4.54 -10.98 3.05
N PRO A 97 -5.68 -11.01 3.76
CA PRO A 97 -5.65 -11.25 5.21
C PRO A 97 -5.11 -12.64 5.51
N ALA A 98 -4.17 -12.73 6.46
CA ALA A 98 -3.42 -13.96 6.71
C ALA A 98 -4.28 -15.09 7.29
N GLY A 99 -5.32 -14.77 8.03
CA GLY A 99 -6.14 -15.74 8.73
C GLY A 99 -7.50 -16.05 8.12
N ASP A 100 -7.82 -15.52 6.95
CA ASP A 100 -9.13 -15.70 6.35
C ASP A 100 -9.19 -17.03 5.56
N PRO A 101 -9.99 -18.02 6.01
CA PRO A 101 -10.08 -19.29 5.32
C PRO A 101 -10.67 -19.19 3.91
N ARG A 102 -11.44 -18.15 3.62
CA ARG A 102 -12.02 -17.94 2.30
C ARG A 102 -10.97 -17.61 1.25
N GLN A 103 -9.82 -17.07 1.67
CA GLN A 103 -8.72 -16.66 0.79
C GLN A 103 -7.46 -17.51 0.99
N ALA A 104 -7.52 -18.55 1.81
CA ALA A 104 -6.36 -19.39 2.12
C ALA A 104 -5.71 -20.03 0.90
N HIS A 105 -6.49 -20.27 -0.17
CA HIS A 105 -6.01 -20.86 -1.42
C HIS A 105 -5.23 -19.88 -2.28
N ILE A 106 -5.30 -18.58 -2.03
CA ILE A 106 -4.61 -17.56 -2.81
C ILE A 106 -3.20 -17.38 -2.23
N THR A 107 -2.21 -17.87 -2.95
CA THR A 107 -0.79 -17.79 -2.56
C THR A 107 0.06 -17.06 -3.58
N GLU A 108 -0.47 -16.85 -4.79
CA GLU A 108 0.25 -16.22 -5.88
C GLU A 108 -0.61 -15.18 -6.58
N LEU A 109 0.05 -14.22 -7.22
CA LEU A 109 -0.61 -13.13 -7.94
C LEU A 109 -1.56 -13.63 -9.03
N ASP A 110 -1.20 -14.67 -9.76
CA ASP A 110 -2.00 -15.20 -10.87
C ASP A 110 -3.29 -15.90 -10.43
N GLN A 111 -3.47 -16.13 -9.14
CA GLN A 111 -4.72 -16.66 -8.57
C GLN A 111 -5.76 -15.56 -8.30
N VAL A 112 -5.36 -14.30 -8.37
CA VAL A 112 -6.29 -13.17 -8.28
C VAL A 112 -6.92 -12.95 -9.66
N ASN A 113 -8.21 -12.60 -9.68
CA ASN A 113 -8.89 -12.26 -10.91
C ASN A 113 -8.12 -11.18 -11.67
N LYS A 114 -7.83 -11.44 -12.95
CA LYS A 114 -7.00 -10.54 -13.78
C LYS A 114 -7.62 -9.16 -13.97
N PHE A 115 -8.95 -9.07 -13.95
CA PHE A 115 -9.64 -7.79 -14.01
C PHE A 115 -9.42 -6.97 -12.75
N GLU A 116 -9.34 -7.63 -11.59
CA GLU A 116 -9.09 -6.97 -10.31
C GLU A 116 -7.68 -6.40 -10.26
N THR A 117 -6.67 -7.17 -10.64
CA THR A 117 -5.29 -6.65 -10.70
C THR A 117 -5.15 -5.55 -11.75
N ALA A 118 -5.85 -5.67 -12.88
CA ALA A 118 -5.86 -4.62 -13.90
C ALA A 118 -6.50 -3.34 -13.36
N ALA A 119 -7.60 -3.45 -12.62
CA ALA A 119 -8.27 -2.28 -12.04
C ALA A 119 -7.39 -1.58 -10.98
N ILE A 120 -6.69 -2.36 -10.17
CA ILE A 120 -5.75 -1.83 -9.17
C ILE A 120 -4.61 -1.08 -9.85
N GLY A 121 -3.98 -1.69 -10.85
CA GLY A 121 -2.90 -1.05 -11.60
C GLY A 121 -3.37 0.21 -12.32
N HIS A 122 -4.55 0.17 -12.93
CA HIS A 122 -5.15 1.33 -13.58
C HIS A 122 -5.36 2.47 -12.58
N PHE A 123 -5.88 2.18 -11.40
CA PHE A 123 -6.08 3.19 -10.37
C PHE A 123 -4.76 3.90 -10.04
N PHE A 124 -3.71 3.15 -9.71
CA PHE A 124 -2.44 3.75 -9.32
C PHE A 124 -1.74 4.47 -10.47
N ASN A 125 -1.96 4.05 -11.71
CA ASN A 125 -1.41 4.74 -12.87
C ASN A 125 -2.11 6.07 -13.15
N THR A 126 -3.37 6.23 -12.76
CA THR A 126 -4.20 7.35 -13.25
C THR A 126 -4.81 8.23 -12.16
N TYR A 127 -4.80 7.83 -10.89
CA TYR A 127 -5.52 8.56 -9.85
C TYR A 127 -4.98 9.98 -9.60
N LYS A 128 -3.75 10.26 -9.99
CA LYS A 128 -3.13 11.58 -9.86
C LYS A 128 -3.10 12.38 -11.18
N ASP A 129 -3.73 11.90 -12.24
CA ASP A 129 -3.64 12.53 -13.58
C ASP A 129 -4.07 13.98 -13.59
N LEU A 130 -5.03 14.36 -12.77
CA LEU A 130 -5.53 15.73 -12.68
C LEU A 130 -4.79 16.58 -11.66
N GLU A 131 -3.75 16.03 -11.01
CA GLU A 131 -2.94 16.75 -10.02
C GLU A 131 -1.72 17.37 -10.71
N PRO A 132 -1.50 18.69 -10.55
CA PRO A 132 -0.35 19.35 -11.18
C PRO A 132 0.99 18.78 -10.69
N GLY A 133 1.92 18.54 -11.63
CA GLY A 133 3.26 18.09 -11.31
C GLY A 133 3.39 16.62 -10.94
N LYS A 134 2.30 15.86 -11.05
CA LYS A 134 2.31 14.42 -10.76
C LYS A 134 2.35 13.64 -12.07
N SER A 135 3.13 12.54 -12.06
CA SER A 135 3.27 11.67 -13.23
C SER A 135 3.59 10.24 -12.81
N VAL A 136 3.27 9.29 -13.68
CA VAL A 136 3.71 7.90 -13.56
C VAL A 136 4.53 7.58 -14.80
N ASP A 137 5.81 7.27 -14.61
CA ASP A 137 6.74 7.04 -15.73
C ASP A 137 6.68 5.59 -16.22
N SER A 138 6.58 4.63 -15.29
CA SER A 138 6.50 3.21 -15.61
C SER A 138 5.83 2.45 -14.48
N SER A 139 5.26 1.28 -14.80
CA SER A 139 4.65 0.40 -13.80
C SER A 139 4.63 -1.04 -14.29
N ARG A 140 4.70 -1.99 -13.34
CA ARG A 140 4.67 -3.42 -13.64
C ARG A 140 4.30 -4.25 -12.41
N TRP A 141 3.56 -5.33 -12.62
CA TRP A 141 3.28 -6.33 -11.61
C TRP A 141 4.40 -7.38 -11.52
N PHE A 142 4.71 -7.79 -10.28
CA PHE A 142 5.58 -8.93 -9.98
C PHE A 142 4.89 -9.82 -8.95
N GLY A 143 5.30 -11.08 -8.89
CA GLY A 143 4.67 -12.07 -8.04
C GLY A 143 5.09 -12.03 -6.58
N ARG A 144 4.65 -13.04 -5.82
CA ARG A 144 4.86 -13.13 -4.37
C ARG A 144 6.33 -13.12 -3.98
N VAL A 145 7.19 -13.84 -4.69
CA VAL A 145 8.62 -13.93 -4.33
C VAL A 145 9.29 -12.56 -4.36
N VAL A 146 9.00 -11.77 -5.39
CA VAL A 146 9.51 -10.40 -5.48
C VAL A 146 8.92 -9.52 -4.38
N ALA A 147 7.61 -9.64 -4.12
CA ALA A 147 6.94 -8.89 -3.07
C ALA A 147 7.56 -9.16 -1.69
N GLU A 148 7.78 -10.43 -1.37
CA GLU A 148 8.37 -10.81 -0.08
C GLU A 148 9.80 -10.29 0.07
N ARG A 149 10.58 -10.30 -1.01
CA ARG A 149 11.93 -9.73 -1.00
C ARG A 149 11.89 -8.22 -0.73
N VAL A 150 11.00 -7.50 -1.38
CA VAL A 150 10.82 -6.05 -1.16
C VAL A 150 10.49 -5.77 0.32
N ILE A 151 9.61 -6.57 0.91
CA ILE A 151 9.23 -6.42 2.32
C ILE A 151 10.41 -6.69 3.25
N ILE A 152 11.13 -7.80 3.03
CA ILE A 152 12.27 -8.16 3.87
C ILE A 152 13.35 -7.08 3.82
N GLU A 153 13.66 -6.57 2.64
CA GLU A 153 14.61 -5.48 2.47
C GLU A 153 14.14 -4.20 3.18
N ALA A 154 12.85 -3.90 3.14
CA ALA A 154 12.28 -2.74 3.81
C ALA A 154 12.32 -2.87 5.33
N ILE A 155 12.11 -4.07 5.86
CA ILE A 155 12.24 -4.35 7.30
C ILE A 155 13.70 -4.15 7.75
N GLU A 156 14.65 -4.69 7.00
CA GLU A 156 16.07 -4.53 7.31
C GLU A 156 16.51 -3.06 7.24
N ARG A 157 16.00 -2.33 6.24
CA ARG A 157 16.30 -0.90 6.11
C ARG A 157 15.77 -0.11 7.31
N ALA A 158 14.58 -0.44 7.79
CA ALA A 158 14.00 0.19 8.97
C ALA A 158 14.84 -0.09 10.22
N LYS A 159 15.28 -1.32 10.42
CA LYS A 159 16.13 -1.70 11.55
C LYS A 159 17.47 -0.97 11.52
N THR A 160 18.13 -0.96 10.37
CA THR A 160 19.42 -0.31 10.18
C THR A 160 19.36 1.20 10.43
N ALA A 161 18.26 1.83 10.02
CA ALA A 161 18.07 3.27 10.22
C ALA A 161 17.58 3.61 11.64
N GLY A 162 17.29 2.61 12.48
CA GLY A 162 16.64 2.85 13.77
C GLY A 162 15.26 3.46 13.62
N HIS A 163 14.61 3.25 12.47
CA HIS A 163 13.36 3.86 12.09
C HIS A 163 12.19 2.99 12.53
N THR A 164 11.12 3.64 13.02
CA THR A 164 9.84 2.96 13.29
C THR A 164 8.72 3.77 12.65
N THR A 165 7.62 3.11 12.31
CA THR A 165 6.44 3.77 11.72
C THR A 165 5.72 4.68 12.71
N ALA A 166 6.08 4.62 14.00
CA ALA A 166 5.55 5.53 15.01
C ALA A 166 6.11 6.96 14.90
N ARG A 167 7.09 7.20 14.04
CA ARG A 167 7.75 8.50 13.87
C ARG A 167 7.36 9.13 12.56
N TRP A 168 6.22 9.78 12.56
CA TRP A 168 5.78 10.54 11.39
C TRP A 168 6.66 11.78 11.16
N ARG A 169 6.89 12.12 9.90
CA ARG A 169 7.62 13.32 9.49
C ARG A 169 6.77 14.11 8.51
N PRO A 170 6.59 15.42 8.73
CA PRO A 170 5.76 16.23 7.83
C PRO A 170 6.22 16.22 6.38
N THR A 171 7.52 16.00 6.15
CA THR A 171 8.11 15.95 4.80
C THR A 171 7.82 14.64 4.07
N ASP A 172 7.31 13.64 4.77
CA ASP A 172 7.01 12.32 4.19
C ASP A 172 5.59 12.25 3.61
N SER A 173 4.80 13.31 3.75
CA SER A 173 3.44 13.39 3.20
C SER A 173 3.47 13.58 1.69
N HIS A 174 2.70 12.79 0.97
CA HIS A 174 2.62 12.85 -0.50
C HIS A 174 1.21 13.03 -0.98
#